data_26dd610d15cdfb1ac42e4a74d14e1b40
#
_entry.id   26dd610d15cdfb1ac42e4a74d14e1b40
#
_cell.length_a   1.000
_cell.length_b   1.000
_cell.length_c   1.000
_cell.angle_alpha   90.00
_cell.angle_beta   90.00
_cell.angle_gamma   90.00
#
_symmetry.space_group_name_H-M   'P 1'
#
loop_
_entity.id
_entity.type
_entity.pdbx_description
1 polymer ?
#
loop_
_entity_poly.entity_id
_entity_poly.type
_entity_poly.pdbx_seq_one_letter_code
_entity_poly.pdbx_strand_id
1 'polypeptide(L)'
;MSKETFVVNGMTCASCVANVENAVNNLDGVDKAVVNLTTEKMSVDYSGNKVSPEAIEKAVADAGYEAQVYNPDTAKSQEEREEDKIHKVRERLIWSSVFTIPLFYLAMGPMVGLPVPNFLSPHHAALTYALVLLILTVPVMWLGRSFYSNGFRTLAKGHPNMDALVALATSAAFLYSLFGTYHISLGHVHHA
;
A
#
# COMPACT_ATOMS: atom_id res chain seq x y z
N MET A 1 30.64 -17.12 -13.17
CA MET A 1 29.22 -16.90 -12.92
C MET A 1 28.98 -17.16 -11.45
N SER A 2 28.54 -16.16 -10.72
CA SER A 2 28.15 -16.29 -9.32
C SER A 2 26.63 -16.31 -9.26
N LYS A 3 26.08 -17.17 -8.40
CA LYS A 3 24.65 -17.24 -8.15
C LYS A 3 24.42 -16.86 -6.69
N GLU A 4 23.65 -15.81 -6.49
CA GLU A 4 23.31 -15.36 -5.15
C GLU A 4 21.81 -15.17 -4.99
N THR A 5 21.36 -15.33 -3.76
CA THR A 5 19.95 -15.12 -3.41
C THR A 5 19.86 -13.88 -2.54
N PHE A 6 18.88 -13.03 -2.85
CA PHE A 6 18.55 -11.83 -2.09
C PHE A 6 17.15 -11.96 -1.51
N VAL A 7 16.92 -11.39 -0.36
CA VAL A 7 15.57 -11.16 0.18
C VAL A 7 15.13 -9.78 -0.28
N VAL A 8 13.96 -9.69 -0.88
CA VAL A 8 13.42 -8.42 -1.39
C VAL A 8 12.13 -8.09 -0.66
N ASN A 9 12.15 -7.02 0.11
CA ASN A 9 11.03 -6.55 0.90
C ASN A 9 10.22 -5.48 0.15
N GLY A 10 8.91 -5.42 0.45
CA GLY A 10 8.01 -4.37 -0.06
C GLY A 10 7.29 -4.71 -1.35
N MET A 11 7.43 -5.93 -1.86
CA MET A 11 6.68 -6.41 -3.01
C MET A 11 5.31 -6.91 -2.57
N THR A 12 4.24 -6.41 -3.19
CA THR A 12 2.85 -6.80 -2.88
C THR A 12 2.08 -7.33 -4.09
N CYS A 13 2.66 -7.23 -5.27
CA CYS A 13 1.96 -7.54 -6.52
C CYS A 13 2.91 -8.02 -7.64
N ALA A 14 2.34 -8.64 -8.68
CA ALA A 14 3.13 -9.12 -9.83
C ALA A 14 3.85 -8.00 -10.59
N SER A 15 3.29 -6.79 -10.65
CA SER A 15 3.97 -5.64 -11.27
C SER A 15 5.19 -5.19 -10.45
N CYS A 16 5.16 -5.37 -9.12
CA CYS A 16 6.31 -5.12 -8.26
C CYS A 16 7.47 -6.07 -8.61
N VAL A 17 7.15 -7.36 -8.80
CA VAL A 17 8.11 -8.38 -9.24
C VAL A 17 8.75 -7.97 -10.57
N ALA A 18 7.93 -7.63 -11.58
CA ALA A 18 8.43 -7.22 -12.87
C ALA A 18 9.33 -5.97 -12.79
N ASN A 19 9.00 -5.00 -11.94
CA ASN A 19 9.81 -3.80 -11.73
C ASN A 19 11.18 -4.14 -11.14
N VAL A 20 11.24 -5.02 -10.13
CA VAL A 20 12.49 -5.48 -9.52
C VAL A 20 13.31 -6.28 -10.51
N GLU A 21 12.72 -7.25 -11.20
CA GLU A 21 13.41 -8.06 -12.22
C GLU A 21 13.98 -7.18 -13.33
N ASN A 22 13.20 -6.23 -13.84
CA ASN A 22 13.66 -5.31 -14.87
C ASN A 22 14.81 -4.42 -14.38
N ALA A 23 14.72 -3.90 -13.15
CA ALA A 23 15.78 -3.06 -12.60
C ALA A 23 17.11 -3.80 -12.47
N VAL A 24 17.07 -5.08 -12.06
CA VAL A 24 18.28 -5.89 -11.87
C VAL A 24 18.78 -6.46 -13.20
N ASN A 25 17.90 -6.94 -14.08
CA ASN A 25 18.28 -7.46 -15.40
C ASN A 25 18.88 -6.39 -16.33
N ASN A 26 18.61 -5.11 -16.09
CA ASN A 26 19.20 -4.00 -16.86
C ASN A 26 20.63 -3.63 -16.38
N LEU A 27 21.15 -4.24 -15.32
CA LEU A 27 22.52 -4.02 -14.88
C LEU A 27 23.51 -4.74 -15.81
N ASP A 28 24.57 -4.04 -16.23
CA ASP A 28 25.62 -4.65 -17.05
C ASP A 28 26.38 -5.67 -16.23
N GLY A 29 26.34 -6.93 -16.67
CA GLY A 29 26.97 -8.08 -16.00
C GLY A 29 26.01 -8.96 -15.19
N VAL A 30 24.73 -8.67 -15.18
CA VAL A 30 23.67 -9.60 -14.73
C VAL A 30 23.20 -10.41 -15.93
N ASP A 31 23.24 -11.74 -15.79
CA ASP A 31 22.79 -12.67 -16.81
C ASP A 31 21.30 -12.92 -16.67
N LYS A 32 20.81 -13.09 -15.43
CA LYS A 32 19.40 -13.34 -15.14
C LYS A 32 19.07 -13.05 -13.67
N ALA A 33 17.98 -12.32 -13.44
CA ALA A 33 17.35 -12.17 -12.14
C ALA A 33 15.92 -12.74 -12.20
N VAL A 34 15.55 -13.54 -11.22
CA VAL A 34 14.21 -14.14 -11.08
C VAL A 34 13.74 -13.93 -9.65
N VAL A 35 12.56 -13.35 -9.51
CA VAL A 35 11.93 -13.03 -8.23
C VAL A 35 10.77 -13.98 -7.96
N ASN A 36 10.70 -14.49 -6.74
CA ASN A 36 9.55 -15.23 -6.23
C ASN A 36 8.81 -14.37 -5.20
N LEU A 37 7.59 -13.94 -5.56
CA LEU A 37 6.76 -13.09 -4.72
C LEU A 37 6.36 -13.76 -3.39
N THR A 38 6.10 -15.08 -3.42
CA THR A 38 5.62 -15.81 -2.24
C THR A 38 6.70 -15.99 -1.18
N THR A 39 7.94 -16.20 -1.63
CA THR A 39 9.09 -16.38 -0.72
C THR A 39 9.87 -15.10 -0.47
N GLU A 40 9.47 -13.99 -1.11
CA GLU A 40 10.18 -12.70 -1.10
C GLU A 40 11.66 -12.82 -1.46
N LYS A 41 12.04 -13.84 -2.26
CA LYS A 41 13.43 -14.12 -2.65
C LYS A 41 13.65 -13.85 -4.12
N MET A 42 14.80 -13.26 -4.42
CA MET A 42 15.32 -13.05 -5.76
C MET A 42 16.59 -13.84 -5.95
N SER A 43 16.66 -14.68 -6.98
CA SER A 43 17.89 -15.35 -7.42
C SER A 43 18.50 -14.56 -8.56
N VAL A 44 19.76 -14.20 -8.43
CA VAL A 44 20.52 -13.46 -9.45
C VAL A 44 21.72 -14.26 -9.89
N ASP A 45 21.80 -14.52 -11.18
CA ASP A 45 22.97 -15.08 -11.85
C ASP A 45 23.75 -13.92 -12.49
N TYR A 46 25.00 -13.68 -12.07
CA TYR A 46 25.79 -12.53 -12.52
C TYR A 46 27.29 -12.83 -12.56
N SER A 47 28.02 -11.97 -13.29
CA SER A 47 29.49 -12.03 -13.37
C SER A 47 30.10 -11.18 -12.26
N GLY A 48 30.65 -11.82 -11.22
CA GLY A 48 31.22 -11.17 -10.04
C GLY A 48 32.34 -10.15 -10.30
N ASN A 49 32.92 -10.15 -11.52
CA ASN A 49 33.93 -9.16 -11.94
C ASN A 49 33.30 -7.85 -12.45
N LYS A 50 31.99 -7.82 -12.77
CA LYS A 50 31.32 -6.67 -13.35
C LYS A 50 30.28 -6.02 -12.43
N VAL A 51 29.62 -6.81 -11.58
CA VAL A 51 28.57 -6.36 -10.69
C VAL A 51 28.85 -6.85 -9.28
N SER A 52 28.71 -5.97 -8.30
CA SER A 52 28.78 -6.33 -6.88
C SER A 52 27.38 -6.51 -6.29
N PRO A 53 27.24 -7.28 -5.18
CA PRO A 53 25.96 -7.40 -4.47
C PRO A 53 25.36 -6.05 -4.08
N GLU A 54 26.18 -5.09 -3.68
CA GLU A 54 25.73 -3.74 -3.29
C GLU A 54 25.15 -2.97 -4.49
N ALA A 55 25.64 -3.21 -5.70
CA ALA A 55 25.09 -2.62 -6.92
C ALA A 55 23.69 -3.18 -7.23
N ILE A 56 23.48 -4.47 -6.97
CA ILE A 56 22.17 -5.13 -7.10
C ILE A 56 21.19 -4.57 -6.05
N GLU A 57 21.62 -4.47 -4.78
CA GLU A 57 20.80 -3.88 -3.71
C GLU A 57 20.41 -2.43 -4.03
N LYS A 58 21.35 -1.65 -4.56
CA LYS A 58 21.10 -0.27 -4.97
C LYS A 58 20.09 -0.19 -6.11
N ALA A 59 20.20 -1.03 -7.14
CA ALA A 59 19.24 -1.05 -8.25
C ALA A 59 17.81 -1.36 -7.76
N VAL A 60 17.67 -2.30 -6.83
CA VAL A 60 16.38 -2.61 -6.19
C VAL A 60 15.88 -1.42 -5.35
N ALA A 61 16.77 -0.74 -4.62
CA ALA A 61 16.43 0.46 -3.85
C ALA A 61 16.00 1.62 -4.76
N ASP A 62 16.64 1.79 -5.91
CA ASP A 62 16.26 2.79 -6.90
C ASP A 62 14.90 2.48 -7.53
N ALA A 63 14.52 1.21 -7.67
CA ALA A 63 13.18 0.79 -8.06
C ALA A 63 12.12 0.97 -6.96
N GLY A 64 12.52 1.30 -5.72
CA GLY A 64 11.59 1.60 -4.62
C GLY A 64 11.39 0.47 -3.62
N TYR A 65 12.18 -0.59 -3.71
CA TYR A 65 12.13 -1.78 -2.85
C TYR A 65 13.41 -1.90 -2.02
N GLU A 66 13.44 -2.86 -1.09
CA GLU A 66 14.63 -3.13 -0.28
C GLU A 66 15.12 -4.54 -0.60
N ALA A 67 16.43 -4.70 -0.92
CA ALA A 67 17.07 -5.98 -1.10
C ALA A 67 18.20 -6.14 -0.11
N GLN A 68 18.43 -7.38 0.36
CA GLN A 68 19.57 -7.77 1.18
C GLN A 68 20.02 -9.17 0.77
N VAL A 69 21.32 -9.42 0.80
CA VAL A 69 21.87 -10.75 0.54
C VAL A 69 21.29 -11.75 1.55
N TYR A 70 20.78 -12.86 1.06
CA TYR A 70 20.23 -13.93 1.91
C TYR A 70 21.34 -14.63 2.66
N ASN A 71 21.32 -14.51 3.99
CA ASN A 71 22.24 -15.24 4.86
C ASN A 71 21.44 -16.31 5.63
N PRO A 72 21.72 -17.61 5.44
CA PRO A 72 21.01 -18.69 6.14
C PRO A 72 21.19 -18.65 7.66
N ASP A 73 22.28 -18.08 8.18
CA ASP A 73 22.51 -17.95 9.62
C ASP A 73 21.58 -16.93 10.30
N THR A 74 21.02 -16.00 9.52
CA THR A 74 20.00 -15.03 9.98
C THR A 74 18.57 -15.49 9.72
N ALA A 75 18.37 -16.67 9.15
CA ALA A 75 17.05 -17.20 8.79
C ALA A 75 16.09 -17.27 10.00
N LYS A 76 16.57 -17.65 11.19
CA LYS A 76 15.74 -17.66 12.41
C LYS A 76 15.26 -16.27 12.83
N SER A 77 16.12 -15.26 12.69
CA SER A 77 15.72 -13.88 12.97
C SER A 77 14.77 -13.30 11.88
N GLN A 78 14.75 -13.88 10.70
CA GLN A 78 13.81 -13.53 9.64
C GLN A 78 12.44 -14.16 9.87
N GLU A 79 12.37 -15.43 10.32
CA GLU A 79 11.12 -16.08 10.71
C GLU A 79 10.43 -15.33 11.86
N GLU A 80 11.15 -14.94 12.91
CA GLU A 80 10.63 -14.12 14.01
C GLU A 80 10.13 -12.75 13.50
N ARG A 81 10.81 -12.13 12.55
CA ARG A 81 10.37 -10.87 11.92
C ARG A 81 9.14 -11.04 11.04
N GLU A 82 8.99 -12.18 10.39
CA GLU A 82 7.78 -12.49 9.60
C GLU A 82 6.58 -12.72 10.51
N GLU A 83 6.72 -13.43 11.61
CA GLU A 83 5.66 -13.60 12.62
C GLU A 83 5.26 -12.25 13.22
N ASP A 84 6.21 -11.38 13.55
CA ASP A 84 5.96 -10.01 14.01
C ASP A 84 5.24 -9.15 12.95
N LYS A 85 5.61 -9.31 11.67
CA LYS A 85 4.89 -8.63 10.57
C LYS A 85 3.44 -9.10 10.47
N ILE A 86 3.20 -10.41 10.54
CA ILE A 86 1.85 -11.01 10.49
C ILE A 86 1.00 -10.50 11.67
N HIS A 87 1.57 -10.45 12.87
CA HIS A 87 0.86 -9.94 14.05
C HIS A 87 0.46 -8.47 13.90
N LYS A 88 1.37 -7.62 13.43
CA LYS A 88 1.11 -6.20 13.16
C LYS A 88 0.08 -5.98 12.04
N VAL A 89 0.11 -6.80 10.99
CA VAL A 89 -0.88 -6.74 9.91
C VAL A 89 -2.26 -7.15 10.43
N ARG A 90 -2.33 -8.22 11.24
CA ARG A 90 -3.59 -8.69 11.86
C ARG A 90 -4.21 -7.63 12.77
N GLU A 91 -3.42 -7.00 13.63
CA GLU A 91 -3.90 -5.90 14.48
C GLU A 91 -4.45 -4.74 13.66
N ARG A 92 -3.71 -4.31 12.63
CA ARG A 92 -4.17 -3.24 11.73
C ARG A 92 -5.47 -3.61 11.02
N LEU A 93 -5.61 -4.87 10.60
CA LEU A 93 -6.81 -5.36 9.94
C LEU A 93 -8.02 -5.34 10.87
N ILE A 94 -7.86 -5.77 12.13
CA ILE A 94 -8.92 -5.74 13.13
C ILE A 94 -9.36 -4.29 13.38
N TRP A 95 -8.42 -3.38 13.66
CA TRP A 95 -8.72 -1.98 13.90
C TRP A 95 -9.34 -1.28 12.68
N SER A 96 -8.83 -1.57 11.48
CA SER A 96 -9.42 -1.07 10.24
C SER A 96 -10.88 -1.54 10.10
N SER A 97 -11.16 -2.82 10.38
CA SER A 97 -12.50 -3.38 10.28
C SER A 97 -13.48 -2.73 11.27
N VAL A 98 -13.02 -2.43 12.49
CA VAL A 98 -13.83 -1.74 13.53
C VAL A 98 -14.33 -0.38 13.05
N PHE A 99 -13.52 0.35 12.27
CA PHE A 99 -13.94 1.65 11.71
C PHE A 99 -14.66 1.51 10.37
N THR A 100 -14.28 0.54 9.55
CA THR A 100 -14.83 0.37 8.21
C THR A 100 -16.25 -0.19 8.23
N ILE A 101 -16.57 -1.11 9.15
CA ILE A 101 -17.90 -1.71 9.24
C ILE A 101 -18.97 -0.65 9.53
N PRO A 102 -18.85 0.20 10.60
CA PRO A 102 -19.83 1.27 10.83
C PRO A 102 -19.87 2.32 9.71
N LEU A 103 -18.71 2.65 9.12
CA LEU A 103 -18.64 3.55 7.99
C LEU A 103 -19.42 3.01 6.79
N PHE A 104 -19.22 1.72 6.46
CA PHE A 104 -19.95 1.05 5.38
C PHE A 104 -21.46 0.98 5.67
N TYR A 105 -21.84 0.68 6.91
CA TYR A 105 -23.23 0.66 7.35
C TYR A 105 -23.89 2.02 7.17
N LEU A 106 -23.24 3.11 7.58
CA LEU A 106 -23.76 4.46 7.44
C LEU A 106 -23.83 4.91 5.98
N ALA A 107 -22.82 4.58 5.17
CA ALA A 107 -22.75 5.00 3.78
C ALA A 107 -23.77 4.27 2.89
N MET A 108 -23.90 2.95 3.07
CA MET A 108 -24.75 2.10 2.22
C MET A 108 -26.13 1.80 2.85
N GLY A 109 -26.27 1.91 4.17
CA GLY A 109 -27.49 1.58 4.90
C GLY A 109 -28.73 2.31 4.40
N PRO A 110 -28.71 3.63 4.21
CA PRO A 110 -29.84 4.37 3.68
C PRO A 110 -30.28 3.92 2.28
N MET A 111 -29.34 3.48 1.46
CA MET A 111 -29.62 3.03 0.08
C MET A 111 -30.32 1.66 0.04
N VAL A 112 -30.03 0.80 1.03
CA VAL A 112 -30.63 -0.55 1.16
C VAL A 112 -31.87 -0.55 2.05
N GLY A 113 -32.26 0.62 2.60
CA GLY A 113 -33.43 0.75 3.48
C GLY A 113 -33.18 0.30 4.92
N LEU A 114 -31.94 0.22 5.35
CA LEU A 114 -31.59 -0.08 6.74
C LEU A 114 -31.93 1.13 7.65
N PRO A 115 -32.42 0.89 8.88
CA PRO A 115 -32.78 1.98 9.79
C PRO A 115 -31.53 2.74 10.23
N VAL A 116 -31.46 4.01 9.81
CA VAL A 116 -30.43 4.96 10.28
C VAL A 116 -31.12 5.99 11.17
N PRO A 117 -30.52 6.34 12.33
CA PRO A 117 -31.07 7.36 13.21
C PRO A 117 -31.31 8.69 12.49
N ASN A 118 -32.43 9.37 12.74
CA ASN A 118 -32.80 10.61 12.07
C ASN A 118 -31.74 11.73 12.15
N PHE A 119 -30.95 11.76 13.21
CA PHE A 119 -29.85 12.73 13.38
C PHE A 119 -28.62 12.42 12.51
N LEU A 120 -28.54 11.21 11.94
CA LEU A 120 -27.50 10.72 11.02
C LEU A 120 -28.08 10.48 9.61
N SER A 121 -29.28 10.98 9.33
CA SER A 121 -29.90 10.82 8.01
C SER A 121 -29.35 11.87 7.03
N PRO A 122 -28.95 11.48 5.81
CA PRO A 122 -28.49 12.42 4.79
C PRO A 122 -29.53 13.48 4.42
N HIS A 123 -30.81 13.17 4.60
CA HIS A 123 -31.91 14.08 4.26
C HIS A 123 -32.24 15.14 5.34
N HIS A 124 -31.95 14.84 6.62
CA HIS A 124 -32.29 15.74 7.73
C HIS A 124 -31.10 16.46 8.33
N ALA A 125 -29.90 15.87 8.24
CA ALA A 125 -28.70 16.41 8.84
C ALA A 125 -27.46 16.15 7.96
N ALA A 126 -27.51 16.62 6.72
CA ALA A 126 -26.46 16.36 5.70
C ALA A 126 -25.06 16.72 6.17
N LEU A 127 -24.88 17.86 6.86
CA LEU A 127 -23.59 18.27 7.40
C LEU A 127 -23.09 17.32 8.49
N THR A 128 -23.96 16.96 9.45
CA THR A 128 -23.60 16.02 10.53
C THR A 128 -23.23 14.64 9.96
N TYR A 129 -24.00 14.18 8.99
CA TYR A 129 -23.74 12.92 8.29
C TYR A 129 -22.37 12.95 7.58
N ALA A 130 -22.08 13.99 6.78
CA ALA A 130 -20.82 14.14 6.08
C ALA A 130 -19.63 14.22 7.07
N LEU A 131 -19.74 14.94 8.17
CA LEU A 131 -18.70 15.05 9.19
C LEU A 131 -18.45 13.71 9.89
N VAL A 132 -19.48 12.94 10.22
CA VAL A 132 -19.32 11.62 10.85
C VAL A 132 -18.62 10.65 9.90
N LEU A 133 -18.99 10.61 8.62
CA LEU A 133 -18.29 9.78 7.63
C LEU A 133 -16.82 10.20 7.49
N LEU A 134 -16.54 11.49 7.48
CA LEU A 134 -15.21 12.03 7.37
C LEU A 134 -14.34 11.66 8.58
N ILE A 135 -14.88 11.81 9.81
CA ILE A 135 -14.21 11.43 11.05
C ILE A 135 -13.91 9.92 11.08
N LEU A 136 -14.82 9.07 10.60
CA LEU A 136 -14.60 7.63 10.51
C LEU A 136 -13.59 7.23 9.44
N THR A 137 -13.49 8.00 8.35
CA THR A 137 -12.56 7.72 7.23
C THR A 137 -11.11 8.02 7.61
N VAL A 138 -10.85 9.08 8.38
CA VAL A 138 -9.47 9.48 8.75
C VAL A 138 -8.67 8.37 9.46
N PRO A 139 -9.19 7.67 10.49
CA PRO A 139 -8.48 6.55 11.10
C PRO A 139 -8.19 5.41 10.13
N VAL A 140 -9.12 5.10 9.22
CA VAL A 140 -8.93 4.05 8.20
C VAL A 140 -7.78 4.43 7.27
N MET A 141 -7.73 5.67 6.79
CA MET A 141 -6.63 6.18 5.97
C MET A 141 -5.30 6.16 6.74
N TRP A 142 -5.31 6.51 8.01
CA TRP A 142 -4.10 6.50 8.84
C TRP A 142 -3.57 5.09 9.09
N LEU A 143 -4.44 4.11 9.32
CA LEU A 143 -4.07 2.70 9.41
C LEU A 143 -3.50 2.17 8.08
N GLY A 144 -4.03 2.66 6.95
CA GLY A 144 -3.57 2.35 5.59
C GLY A 144 -2.36 3.17 5.10
N ARG A 145 -1.69 3.94 5.97
CA ARG A 145 -0.60 4.84 5.57
C ARG A 145 0.53 4.18 4.77
N SER A 146 0.74 2.87 4.93
CA SER A 146 1.74 2.12 4.18
C SER A 146 1.46 2.13 2.67
N PHE A 147 0.18 2.02 2.27
CA PHE A 147 -0.24 2.10 0.87
C PHE A 147 0.04 3.48 0.27
N TYR A 148 -0.23 4.55 1.04
CA TYR A 148 0.05 5.91 0.59
C TYR A 148 1.56 6.16 0.47
N SER A 149 2.33 5.78 1.49
CA SER A 149 3.79 5.98 1.50
C SER A 149 4.46 5.24 0.35
N ASN A 150 4.14 3.95 0.16
CA ASN A 150 4.69 3.13 -0.92
C ASN A 150 4.18 3.60 -2.29
N GLY A 151 2.87 3.85 -2.41
CA GLY A 151 2.25 4.27 -3.65
C GLY A 151 2.81 5.58 -4.19
N PHE A 152 2.90 6.62 -3.37
CA PHE A 152 3.46 7.90 -3.80
C PHE A 152 4.98 7.82 -4.05
N ARG A 153 5.71 7.01 -3.28
CA ARG A 153 7.15 6.80 -3.48
C ARG A 153 7.45 6.13 -4.83
N THR A 154 6.72 5.07 -5.16
CA THR A 154 6.90 4.35 -6.43
C THR A 154 6.42 5.17 -7.61
N LEU A 155 5.33 5.95 -7.45
CA LEU A 155 4.86 6.87 -8.46
C LEU A 155 5.89 7.97 -8.77
N ALA A 156 6.50 8.57 -7.74
CA ALA A 156 7.54 9.59 -7.89
C ALA A 156 8.80 9.05 -8.57
N LYS A 157 9.09 7.76 -8.42
CA LYS A 157 10.23 7.09 -9.07
C LYS A 157 9.93 6.59 -10.50
N GLY A 158 8.71 6.83 -11.02
CA GLY A 158 8.31 6.41 -12.36
C GLY A 158 7.99 4.93 -12.52
N HIS A 159 7.87 4.18 -11.42
CA HIS A 159 7.50 2.76 -11.37
C HIS A 159 6.16 2.55 -10.66
N PRO A 160 5.03 3.02 -11.26
CA PRO A 160 3.73 2.91 -10.62
C PRO A 160 3.36 1.45 -10.38
N ASN A 161 2.82 1.18 -9.20
CA ASN A 161 2.32 -0.12 -8.78
C ASN A 161 0.85 -0.03 -8.36
N MET A 162 0.28 -1.16 -7.93
CA MET A 162 -1.12 -1.19 -7.46
C MET A 162 -1.35 -0.24 -6.27
N ASP A 163 -0.37 -0.08 -5.37
CA ASP A 163 -0.46 0.85 -4.25
C ASP A 163 -0.55 2.30 -4.71
N ALA A 164 0.16 2.67 -5.78
CA ALA A 164 0.10 4.00 -6.38
C ALA A 164 -1.30 4.32 -6.92
N LEU A 165 -1.96 3.36 -7.57
CA LEU A 165 -3.32 3.52 -8.07
C LEU A 165 -4.31 3.73 -6.92
N VAL A 166 -4.23 2.89 -5.88
CA VAL A 166 -5.09 2.99 -4.68
C VAL A 166 -4.85 4.30 -3.96
N ALA A 167 -3.58 4.70 -3.75
CA ALA A 167 -3.24 5.95 -3.08
C ALA A 167 -3.78 7.17 -3.83
N LEU A 168 -3.65 7.20 -5.16
CA LEU A 168 -4.13 8.31 -5.99
C LEU A 168 -5.66 8.40 -5.97
N ALA A 169 -6.35 7.26 -6.21
CA ALA A 169 -7.81 7.21 -6.27
C ALA A 169 -8.46 7.58 -4.94
N THR A 170 -7.98 7.01 -3.83
CA THR A 170 -8.51 7.30 -2.49
C THR A 170 -8.19 8.71 -2.02
N SER A 171 -7.03 9.27 -2.36
CA SER A 171 -6.70 10.66 -2.07
C SER A 171 -7.60 11.62 -2.83
N ALA A 172 -7.83 11.37 -4.12
CA ALA A 172 -8.74 12.18 -4.93
C ALA A 172 -10.19 12.12 -4.40
N ALA A 173 -10.68 10.93 -4.05
CA ALA A 173 -12.01 10.75 -3.46
C ALA A 173 -12.14 11.48 -2.12
N PHE A 174 -11.11 11.42 -1.27
CA PHE A 174 -11.11 12.11 0.02
C PHE A 174 -11.11 13.64 -0.14
N LEU A 175 -10.31 14.18 -1.06
CA LEU A 175 -10.30 15.61 -1.37
C LEU A 175 -11.66 16.08 -1.93
N TYR A 176 -12.27 15.29 -2.81
CA TYR A 176 -13.60 15.57 -3.33
C TYR A 176 -14.65 15.57 -2.22
N SER A 177 -14.59 14.61 -1.29
CA SER A 177 -15.49 14.55 -0.13
C SER A 177 -15.31 15.76 0.80
N LEU A 178 -14.07 16.21 1.02
CA LEU A 178 -13.79 17.45 1.76
C LEU A 178 -14.41 18.67 1.08
N PHE A 179 -14.25 18.78 -0.23
CA PHE A 179 -14.83 19.85 -1.03
C PHE A 179 -16.38 19.85 -0.96
N GLY A 180 -16.98 18.67 -1.09
CA GLY A 180 -18.44 18.51 -0.94
C GLY A 180 -18.93 18.90 0.45
N THR A 181 -18.25 18.48 1.51
CA THR A 181 -18.56 18.84 2.90
C THR A 181 -18.46 20.36 3.12
N TYR A 182 -17.47 21.01 2.54
CA TYR A 182 -17.32 22.46 2.58
C TYR A 182 -18.50 23.17 1.88
N HIS A 183 -18.93 22.72 0.71
CA HIS A 183 -20.09 23.27 0.01
C HIS A 183 -21.40 23.11 0.78
N ILE A 184 -21.61 21.96 1.42
CA ILE A 184 -22.75 21.71 2.31
C ILE A 184 -22.73 22.71 3.48
N SER A 185 -21.56 23.01 4.06
CA SER A 185 -21.44 23.97 5.18
C SER A 185 -21.79 25.40 4.78
N LEU A 186 -21.64 25.77 3.50
CA LEU A 186 -22.02 27.05 2.93
C LEU A 186 -23.52 27.14 2.51
N GLY A 187 -24.30 26.08 2.74
CA GLY A 187 -25.70 26.01 2.41
C GLY A 187 -26.02 25.62 0.95
N HIS A 188 -25.02 25.23 0.16
CA HIS A 188 -25.20 24.77 -1.21
C HIS A 188 -25.45 23.25 -1.25
N VAL A 189 -26.64 22.82 -0.84
CA VAL A 189 -27.00 21.38 -0.73
C VAL A 189 -27.26 20.71 -2.09
N HIS A 190 -27.37 21.48 -3.18
CA HIS A 190 -27.74 20.95 -4.49
C HIS A 190 -26.60 20.47 -5.40
N HIS A 191 -25.33 20.51 -4.94
CA HIS A 191 -24.16 20.15 -5.75
C HIS A 191 -23.24 19.12 -5.06
N ALA A 192 -23.71 18.41 -4.02
CA ALA A 192 -22.94 17.37 -3.32
C ALA A 192 -23.50 15.97 -3.57
#